data_e44f670ef60cbd1216533d371c9b8643
#
_entry.id   e44f670ef60cbd1216533d371c9b8643
#
_cell.length_a   1.000
_cell.length_b   1.000
_cell.length_c   1.000
_cell.angle_alpha   90.00
_cell.angle_beta   90.00
_cell.angle_gamma   90.00
#
_symmetry.space_group_name_H-M   'P 1'
#
loop_
_entity.id
_entity.type
_entity.pdbx_description
1 polymer ?
#
loop_
_entity_poly.entity_id
_entity_poly.type
_entity_poly.pdbx_seq_one_letter_code
_entity_poly.pdbx_strand_id
1 'polypeptide(L)'
;MAVTELGIPARPDTPSTAAMSAVEKINVSGLEKHLRRHVSGEVRFDAGSLAMYASDASNFRQVPIGVVVPRTVDDVVATVDACHRYRAPVLSRGGGTSLSGETVNVAVVIDFSKYLTGIGEIEVARKLVTAEPGVINEQLNRATAKHGLVFGPDPSSHSRCTIGGNVGNNSCGVHSVQAAFYGPGPRTSDNTEALEILTYDGARFWVGVDEEQHLDEIIAAGGRKAEIYAKLRDLRDRYADDIRAGYPSVEELPRRVSGYNLDELLPEKGFNVARALVGTEGTCATVLQATLKLIPGLFQRTLVLVQYDDIVDAATHIL
;
A
#
# COMPACT_ATOMS: atom_id res chain seq x y z
N MET A 1 -27.29 29.40 -29.04
CA MET A 1 -26.99 28.84 -27.71
C MET A 1 -25.50 28.67 -27.63
N ALA A 2 -24.84 29.52 -26.86
CA ALA A 2 -23.38 29.47 -26.68
C ALA A 2 -23.00 28.28 -25.82
N VAL A 3 -22.10 27.45 -26.33
CA VAL A 3 -21.46 26.41 -25.55
C VAL A 3 -20.51 27.12 -24.57
N THR A 4 -20.87 27.13 -23.30
CA THR A 4 -20.02 27.63 -22.22
C THR A 4 -18.79 26.75 -22.15
N GLU A 5 -17.60 27.32 -22.33
CA GLU A 5 -16.33 26.64 -22.09
C GLU A 5 -16.32 26.12 -20.68
N LEU A 6 -16.39 24.79 -20.55
CA LEU A 6 -16.01 24.10 -19.33
C LEU A 6 -14.52 24.37 -19.15
N GLY A 7 -14.17 25.18 -18.13
CA GLY A 7 -12.81 25.43 -17.73
C GLY A 7 -12.20 24.12 -17.22
N ILE A 8 -11.68 23.32 -18.14
CA ILE A 8 -10.84 22.18 -17.82
C ILE A 8 -9.54 22.78 -17.27
N PRO A 9 -9.18 22.54 -15.98
CA PRO A 9 -7.91 23.01 -15.49
C PRO A 9 -6.81 22.38 -16.35
N ALA A 10 -5.82 23.20 -16.72
CA ALA A 10 -4.68 22.78 -17.50
C ALA A 10 -4.13 21.47 -16.89
N ARG A 11 -3.88 20.47 -17.75
CA ARG A 11 -3.33 19.18 -17.36
C ARG A 11 -2.14 19.40 -16.43
N PRO A 12 -2.03 18.70 -15.29
CA PRO A 12 -0.84 18.73 -14.47
C PRO A 12 0.22 17.77 -15.07
N ASP A 13 0.61 18.03 -16.32
CA ASP A 13 1.61 17.23 -17.04
C ASP A 13 3.05 17.68 -16.71
N THR A 14 3.21 18.68 -15.86
CA THR A 14 4.51 19.13 -15.37
C THR A 14 4.57 18.99 -13.86
N PRO A 15 5.59 18.27 -13.32
CA PRO A 15 5.91 18.34 -11.89
C PRO A 15 5.98 19.81 -11.50
N SER A 16 5.52 20.16 -10.30
CA SER A 16 5.61 21.54 -9.83
C SER A 16 7.04 22.05 -10.02
N THR A 17 7.21 23.28 -10.43
CA THR A 17 8.54 23.89 -10.67
C THR A 17 9.49 23.71 -9.48
N ALA A 18 8.95 23.63 -8.25
CA ALA A 18 9.69 23.35 -7.04
C ALA A 18 10.20 21.90 -6.96
N ALA A 19 9.40 20.92 -7.39
CA ALA A 19 9.81 19.52 -7.41
C ALA A 19 10.88 19.27 -8.49
N MET A 20 10.74 19.86 -9.68
CA MET A 20 11.78 19.82 -10.74
C MET A 20 13.08 20.43 -10.27
N SER A 21 13.04 21.60 -9.62
CA SER A 21 14.26 22.28 -9.12
C SER A 21 14.97 21.51 -8.00
N ALA A 22 14.24 20.66 -7.24
CA ALA A 22 14.83 19.81 -6.21
C ALA A 22 15.54 18.60 -6.83
N VAL A 23 14.95 17.99 -7.87
CA VAL A 23 15.53 16.84 -8.57
C VAL A 23 16.78 17.22 -9.36
N GLU A 24 16.80 18.39 -9.99
CA GLU A 24 17.97 18.92 -10.71
C GLU A 24 19.23 19.06 -9.83
N LYS A 25 19.07 19.14 -8.51
CA LYS A 25 20.17 19.24 -7.53
C LYS A 25 20.72 17.89 -7.06
N ILE A 26 20.09 16.76 -7.46
CA ILE A 26 20.51 15.43 -7.02
C ILE A 26 21.78 15.01 -7.79
N ASN A 27 22.82 14.62 -7.06
CA ASN A 27 23.99 13.99 -7.65
C ASN A 27 23.68 12.54 -8.03
N VAL A 28 23.00 12.35 -9.17
CA VAL A 28 22.54 11.04 -9.66
C VAL A 28 23.72 10.07 -9.87
N SER A 29 24.83 10.53 -10.45
CA SER A 29 26.03 9.68 -10.65
C SER A 29 26.65 9.22 -9.32
N GLY A 30 26.67 10.09 -8.31
CA GLY A 30 27.13 9.75 -6.96
C GLY A 30 26.20 8.73 -6.30
N LEU A 31 24.88 8.93 -6.39
CA LEU A 31 23.86 8.03 -5.90
C LEU A 31 23.97 6.64 -6.54
N GLU A 32 24.06 6.56 -7.87
CA GLU A 32 24.21 5.29 -8.58
C GLU A 32 25.46 4.52 -8.12
N LYS A 33 26.62 5.20 -8.03
CA LYS A 33 27.86 4.59 -7.56
C LYS A 33 27.74 4.08 -6.12
N HIS A 34 27.02 4.82 -5.26
CA HIS A 34 26.78 4.43 -3.88
C HIS A 34 25.91 3.17 -3.82
N LEU A 35 24.77 3.18 -4.52
CA LEU A 35 23.85 2.04 -4.59
C LEU A 35 24.54 0.78 -5.10
N ARG A 36 25.32 0.86 -6.19
CA ARG A 36 26.05 -0.29 -6.75
C ARG A 36 27.08 -0.92 -5.79
N ARG A 37 27.52 -0.20 -4.76
CA ARG A 37 28.47 -0.71 -3.76
C ARG A 37 27.79 -1.37 -2.57
N HIS A 38 26.57 -0.96 -2.24
CA HIS A 38 25.92 -1.32 -0.98
C HIS A 38 24.67 -2.19 -1.16
N VAL A 39 24.14 -2.30 -2.38
CA VAL A 39 22.98 -3.12 -2.72
C VAL A 39 23.44 -4.38 -3.43
N SER A 40 23.07 -5.54 -2.93
CA SER A 40 23.34 -6.84 -3.56
C SER A 40 22.39 -7.16 -4.70
N GLY A 41 21.24 -6.46 -4.74
CA GLY A 41 20.23 -6.55 -5.78
C GLY A 41 20.63 -5.85 -7.08
N GLU A 42 19.65 -5.59 -7.92
CA GLU A 42 19.88 -4.96 -9.21
C GLU A 42 19.76 -3.43 -9.08
N VAL A 43 20.75 -2.71 -9.58
CA VAL A 43 20.78 -1.25 -9.64
C VAL A 43 20.82 -0.82 -11.10
N ARG A 44 19.75 -0.21 -11.59
CA ARG A 44 19.51 0.08 -13.00
C ARG A 44 19.31 1.58 -13.21
N PHE A 45 20.21 2.19 -13.97
CA PHE A 45 20.17 3.61 -14.32
C PHE A 45 20.28 3.83 -15.84
N ASP A 46 20.26 2.73 -16.62
CA ASP A 46 20.26 2.80 -18.07
C ASP A 46 18.91 3.25 -18.64
N ALA A 47 18.93 3.89 -19.80
CA ALA A 47 17.74 4.47 -20.43
C ALA A 47 16.64 3.43 -20.71
N GLY A 48 17.00 2.19 -21.04
CA GLY A 48 16.04 1.11 -21.31
C GLY A 48 15.27 0.72 -20.04
N SER A 49 15.98 0.52 -18.93
CA SER A 49 15.38 0.23 -17.63
C SER A 49 14.49 1.39 -17.17
N LEU A 50 14.95 2.64 -17.25
CA LEU A 50 14.15 3.79 -16.86
C LEU A 50 12.87 3.91 -17.70
N ALA A 51 12.94 3.61 -19.00
CA ALA A 51 11.76 3.63 -19.87
C ALA A 51 10.72 2.57 -19.49
N MET A 52 11.14 1.36 -19.05
CA MET A 52 10.24 0.30 -18.60
C MET A 52 9.48 0.69 -17.32
N TYR A 53 10.10 1.46 -16.44
CA TYR A 53 9.48 1.88 -15.18
C TYR A 53 8.81 3.26 -15.25
N ALA A 54 8.81 3.89 -16.42
CA ALA A 54 8.21 5.21 -16.61
C ALA A 54 6.67 5.16 -16.71
N SER A 55 6.06 4.00 -16.82
CA SER A 55 4.61 3.81 -16.90
C SER A 55 4.14 2.68 -15.98
N ASP A 56 2.87 2.67 -15.66
CA ASP A 56 2.14 1.61 -14.97
C ASP A 56 0.84 1.30 -15.73
N ALA A 57 -0.18 0.76 -15.07
CA ALA A 57 -1.47 0.50 -15.71
C ALA A 57 -2.33 1.77 -15.91
N SER A 58 -1.86 2.93 -15.44
CA SER A 58 -2.52 4.22 -15.61
C SER A 58 -2.19 4.91 -16.94
N ASN A 59 -2.79 6.06 -17.15
CA ASN A 59 -2.47 6.97 -18.27
C ASN A 59 -1.28 7.89 -17.98
N PHE A 60 -0.68 7.80 -16.79
CA PHE A 60 0.43 8.67 -16.39
C PHE A 60 1.77 8.10 -16.85
N ARG A 61 2.72 8.99 -17.07
CA ARG A 61 4.10 8.63 -17.42
C ARG A 61 5.08 9.59 -16.77
N GLN A 62 5.99 9.03 -15.97
CA GLN A 62 7.10 9.78 -15.39
C GLN A 62 8.37 8.93 -15.39
N VAL A 63 9.48 9.48 -15.93
CA VAL A 63 10.75 8.76 -15.98
C VAL A 63 11.41 8.79 -14.60
N PRO A 64 11.71 7.63 -13.98
CA PRO A 64 12.36 7.61 -12.67
C PRO A 64 13.81 8.08 -12.72
N ILE A 65 14.37 8.43 -11.55
CA ILE A 65 15.80 8.77 -11.39
C ILE A 65 16.66 7.52 -11.56
N GLY A 66 16.19 6.39 -11.03
CA GLY A 66 16.86 5.10 -11.05
C GLY A 66 15.89 4.02 -10.56
N VAL A 67 16.29 2.77 -10.75
CA VAL A 67 15.53 1.60 -10.31
C VAL A 67 16.42 0.68 -9.49
N VAL A 68 15.96 0.24 -8.34
CA VAL A 68 16.59 -0.79 -7.51
C VAL A 68 15.63 -1.97 -7.40
N VAL A 69 16.12 -3.19 -7.68
CA VAL A 69 15.39 -4.43 -7.47
C VAL A 69 16.08 -5.18 -6.33
N PRO A 70 15.65 -4.99 -5.08
CA PRO A 70 16.31 -5.52 -3.90
C PRO A 70 16.18 -7.04 -3.82
N ARG A 71 17.23 -7.72 -3.36
CA ARG A 71 17.20 -9.16 -3.06
C ARG A 71 16.83 -9.45 -1.61
N THR A 72 17.13 -8.51 -0.74
CA THR A 72 16.94 -8.64 0.71
C THR A 72 16.32 -7.36 1.29
N VAL A 73 15.80 -7.46 2.50
CA VAL A 73 15.34 -6.29 3.26
C VAL A 73 16.50 -5.32 3.50
N ASP A 74 17.72 -5.83 3.71
CA ASP A 74 18.90 -4.98 3.92
C ASP A 74 19.24 -4.16 2.66
N ASP A 75 18.98 -4.68 1.46
CA ASP A 75 19.10 -3.91 0.21
C ASP A 75 18.09 -2.74 0.19
N VAL A 76 16.88 -2.95 0.71
CA VAL A 76 15.87 -1.88 0.82
C VAL A 76 16.36 -0.80 1.78
N VAL A 77 16.85 -1.20 2.96
CA VAL A 77 17.41 -0.28 3.96
C VAL A 77 18.56 0.52 3.39
N ALA A 78 19.52 -0.14 2.72
CA ALA A 78 20.65 0.51 2.07
C ALA A 78 20.20 1.48 0.96
N THR A 79 19.14 1.14 0.24
CA THR A 79 18.58 1.99 -0.82
C THR A 79 17.95 3.26 -0.23
N VAL A 80 17.14 3.12 0.81
CA VAL A 80 16.48 4.25 1.48
C VAL A 80 17.52 5.16 2.14
N ASP A 81 18.55 4.60 2.83
CA ASP A 81 19.66 5.37 3.40
C ASP A 81 20.41 6.17 2.33
N ALA A 82 20.74 5.53 1.21
CA ALA A 82 21.38 6.23 0.09
C ALA A 82 20.49 7.36 -0.44
N CYS A 83 19.20 7.10 -0.65
CA CYS A 83 18.26 8.12 -1.12
C CYS A 83 18.14 9.28 -0.12
N HIS A 84 18.05 9.00 1.16
CA HIS A 84 18.04 10.02 2.20
C HIS A 84 19.30 10.89 2.17
N ARG A 85 20.47 10.27 2.10
CA ARG A 85 21.78 10.96 2.02
C ARG A 85 21.92 11.86 0.79
N TYR A 86 21.42 11.39 -0.36
CA TYR A 86 21.46 12.14 -1.62
C TYR A 86 20.22 13.02 -1.85
N ARG A 87 19.26 13.04 -0.90
CA ARG A 87 17.99 13.76 -0.97
C ARG A 87 17.15 13.36 -2.20
N ALA A 88 17.24 12.10 -2.60
CA ALA A 88 16.48 11.54 -3.70
C ALA A 88 15.13 11.00 -3.20
N PRO A 89 14.01 11.33 -3.83
CA PRO A 89 12.72 10.72 -3.50
C PRO A 89 12.75 9.20 -3.72
N VAL A 90 11.96 8.47 -2.93
CA VAL A 90 11.79 7.02 -3.02
C VAL A 90 10.36 6.70 -3.43
N LEU A 91 10.20 5.71 -4.31
CA LEU A 91 8.90 5.17 -4.69
C LEU A 91 8.92 3.64 -4.58
N SER A 92 8.12 3.09 -3.67
CA SER A 92 7.87 1.65 -3.61
C SER A 92 6.99 1.20 -4.76
N ARG A 93 7.36 0.10 -5.43
CA ARG A 93 6.59 -0.45 -6.55
C ARG A 93 6.42 -1.96 -6.40
N GLY A 94 5.18 -2.41 -6.57
CA GLY A 94 4.84 -3.83 -6.69
C GLY A 94 4.56 -4.21 -8.14
N GLY A 95 3.37 -4.71 -8.45
CA GLY A 95 2.99 -5.16 -9.79
C GLY A 95 2.73 -4.07 -10.83
N GLY A 96 2.77 -2.80 -10.46
CA GLY A 96 2.47 -1.68 -11.38
C GLY A 96 1.02 -1.67 -11.87
N THR A 97 0.08 -2.19 -11.08
CA THR A 97 -1.33 -2.35 -11.44
C THR A 97 -2.21 -1.15 -11.05
N SER A 98 -1.61 -0.08 -10.55
CA SER A 98 -2.31 1.16 -10.21
C SER A 98 -2.94 1.80 -11.46
N LEU A 99 -4.14 2.35 -11.30
CA LEU A 99 -4.86 3.06 -12.36
C LEU A 99 -4.78 4.58 -12.24
N SER A 100 -4.22 5.11 -11.16
CA SER A 100 -4.13 6.55 -10.88
C SER A 100 -2.69 7.08 -10.87
N GLY A 101 -1.70 6.26 -11.26
CA GLY A 101 -0.32 6.68 -11.43
C GLY A 101 0.52 6.64 -10.15
N GLU A 102 0.08 5.92 -9.11
CA GLU A 102 0.77 5.87 -7.81
C GLU A 102 2.14 5.18 -7.90
N THR A 103 2.41 4.41 -8.97
CA THR A 103 3.65 3.67 -9.14
C THR A 103 4.60 4.27 -10.18
N VAL A 104 4.35 5.52 -10.61
CA VAL A 104 5.25 6.29 -11.49
C VAL A 104 5.61 7.63 -10.87
N ASN A 105 6.88 7.96 -10.80
CA ASN A 105 7.36 9.25 -10.26
C ASN A 105 8.80 9.52 -10.67
N VAL A 106 9.22 10.78 -10.55
CA VAL A 106 10.64 11.19 -10.63
C VAL A 106 11.32 10.89 -9.29
N ALA A 107 11.60 9.62 -9.06
CA ALA A 107 12.12 9.07 -7.80
C ALA A 107 13.05 7.88 -8.07
N VAL A 108 13.73 7.38 -7.07
CA VAL A 108 14.34 6.04 -7.11
C VAL A 108 13.22 5.03 -6.84
N VAL A 109 12.89 4.23 -7.86
CA VAL A 109 11.90 3.17 -7.74
C VAL A 109 12.54 1.95 -7.07
N ILE A 110 11.91 1.44 -6.02
CA ILE A 110 12.26 0.17 -5.37
C ILE A 110 11.22 -0.86 -5.80
N ASP A 111 11.62 -1.79 -6.66
CA ASP A 111 10.75 -2.85 -7.17
C ASP A 111 10.85 -4.11 -6.31
N PHE A 112 9.81 -4.37 -5.54
CA PHE A 112 9.72 -5.52 -4.65
C PHE A 112 9.31 -6.81 -5.35
N SER A 113 8.81 -6.75 -6.57
CA SER A 113 8.07 -7.85 -7.21
C SER A 113 8.92 -9.07 -7.56
N LYS A 114 10.25 -8.94 -7.65
CA LYS A 114 11.12 -10.00 -8.20
C LYS A 114 11.69 -10.95 -7.15
N TYR A 115 12.15 -10.45 -6.02
CA TYR A 115 12.92 -11.25 -5.05
C TYR A 115 12.30 -11.27 -3.66
N LEU A 116 11.63 -10.21 -3.23
CA LEU A 116 10.98 -10.12 -1.92
C LEU A 116 9.56 -10.71 -2.00
N THR A 117 9.49 -12.02 -2.26
CA THR A 117 8.25 -12.77 -2.54
C THR A 117 8.03 -13.92 -1.57
N GLY A 118 8.66 -13.89 -0.40
CA GLY A 118 8.55 -14.91 0.63
C GLY A 118 7.18 -14.86 1.34
N ILE A 119 6.60 -16.05 1.54
CA ILE A 119 5.41 -16.27 2.37
C ILE A 119 5.90 -17.03 3.60
N GLY A 120 5.67 -16.45 4.77
CA GLY A 120 6.03 -17.05 6.06
C GLY A 120 5.13 -18.24 6.44
N GLU A 121 5.31 -18.73 7.64
CA GLU A 121 4.48 -19.80 8.19
C GLU A 121 3.01 -19.33 8.31
N ILE A 122 2.08 -20.20 7.93
CA ILE A 122 0.65 -19.95 8.04
C ILE A 122 0.19 -20.43 9.42
N GLU A 123 -0.12 -19.48 10.28
CA GLU A 123 -0.64 -19.73 11.63
C GLU A 123 -2.13 -20.09 11.57
N VAL A 124 -2.46 -21.33 11.23
CA VAL A 124 -3.83 -21.76 10.96
C VAL A 124 -4.78 -21.47 12.13
N ALA A 125 -4.33 -21.71 13.37
CA ALA A 125 -5.14 -21.48 14.56
C ALA A 125 -5.50 -19.99 14.77
N ARG A 126 -4.58 -19.08 14.45
CA ARG A 126 -4.77 -17.63 14.53
C ARG A 126 -5.31 -17.04 13.23
N LYS A 127 -5.30 -17.82 12.14
CA LYS A 127 -5.63 -17.37 10.78
C LYS A 127 -4.77 -16.18 10.35
N LEU A 128 -3.47 -16.27 10.59
CA LEU A 128 -2.50 -15.23 10.24
C LEU A 128 -1.44 -15.79 9.30
N VAL A 129 -0.88 -14.89 8.50
CA VAL A 129 0.30 -15.14 7.68
C VAL A 129 1.11 -13.87 7.52
N THR A 130 2.43 -13.96 7.63
CA THR A 130 3.32 -12.85 7.29
C THR A 130 3.85 -13.05 5.88
N ALA A 131 3.81 -12.00 5.07
CA ALA A 131 4.25 -12.02 3.68
C ALA A 131 5.13 -10.82 3.35
N GLU A 132 6.10 -11.03 2.46
CA GLU A 132 6.92 -9.97 1.89
C GLU A 132 6.12 -9.15 0.87
N PRO A 133 6.48 -7.88 0.60
CA PRO A 133 5.69 -6.95 -0.20
C PRO A 133 5.48 -7.38 -1.66
N GLY A 134 6.43 -8.15 -2.22
CA GLY A 134 6.38 -8.61 -3.61
C GLY A 134 5.53 -9.85 -3.84
N VAL A 135 5.00 -10.49 -2.79
CA VAL A 135 4.09 -11.64 -2.93
C VAL A 135 2.85 -11.24 -3.71
N ILE A 136 2.55 -11.97 -4.79
CA ILE A 136 1.33 -11.75 -5.57
C ILE A 136 0.11 -12.26 -4.77
N ASN A 137 -0.99 -11.51 -4.76
CA ASN A 137 -2.20 -11.86 -4.01
C ASN A 137 -2.68 -13.31 -4.32
N GLU A 138 -2.73 -13.68 -5.59
CA GLU A 138 -3.11 -15.04 -6.00
C GLU A 138 -2.13 -16.11 -5.49
N GLN A 139 -0.84 -15.83 -5.42
CA GLN A 139 0.16 -16.76 -4.87
C GLN A 139 -0.07 -16.98 -3.37
N LEU A 140 -0.37 -15.91 -2.63
CA LEU A 140 -0.74 -16.01 -1.22
C LEU A 140 -1.99 -16.88 -1.07
N ASN A 141 -3.04 -16.61 -1.83
CA ASN A 141 -4.29 -17.37 -1.77
C ASN A 141 -4.11 -18.84 -2.13
N ARG A 142 -3.25 -19.17 -3.11
CA ARG A 142 -2.90 -20.57 -3.43
C ARG A 142 -2.16 -21.28 -2.28
N ALA A 143 -1.29 -20.55 -1.56
CA ALA A 143 -0.58 -21.11 -0.42
C ALA A 143 -1.53 -21.38 0.76
N THR A 144 -2.40 -20.42 1.08
CA THR A 144 -3.33 -20.50 2.23
C THR A 144 -4.52 -21.44 1.97
N ALA A 145 -4.93 -21.62 0.70
CA ALA A 145 -6.03 -22.52 0.32
C ALA A 145 -5.83 -23.96 0.79
N LYS A 146 -4.57 -24.42 0.91
CA LYS A 146 -4.23 -25.76 1.44
C LYS A 146 -4.70 -25.96 2.89
N HIS A 147 -4.94 -24.88 3.60
CA HIS A 147 -5.43 -24.83 4.98
C HIS A 147 -6.90 -24.42 5.07
N GLY A 148 -7.61 -24.35 3.95
CA GLY A 148 -8.99 -23.88 3.92
C GLY A 148 -9.13 -22.37 4.16
N LEU A 149 -8.07 -21.58 3.97
CA LEU A 149 -8.02 -20.15 4.24
C LEU A 149 -7.69 -19.35 2.99
N VAL A 150 -8.10 -18.08 2.96
CA VAL A 150 -7.76 -17.12 1.91
C VAL A 150 -7.57 -15.72 2.51
N PHE A 151 -6.82 -14.87 1.82
CA PHE A 151 -6.79 -13.44 2.08
C PHE A 151 -8.04 -12.80 1.47
N GLY A 152 -8.85 -12.12 2.31
CA GLY A 152 -10.18 -11.67 1.92
C GLY A 152 -10.23 -10.61 0.81
N PRO A 153 -9.38 -9.57 0.79
CA PRO A 153 -9.32 -8.61 -0.30
C PRO A 153 -9.00 -9.29 -1.65
N ASP A 154 -9.91 -9.13 -2.63
CA ASP A 154 -9.80 -9.77 -3.95
C ASP A 154 -9.95 -8.73 -5.08
N PRO A 155 -8.93 -7.88 -5.30
CA PRO A 155 -8.94 -6.94 -6.40
C PRO A 155 -8.95 -7.66 -7.76
N SER A 156 -9.53 -7.04 -8.78
CA SER A 156 -9.58 -7.60 -10.15
C SER A 156 -8.20 -7.91 -10.73
N SER A 157 -7.16 -7.26 -10.22
CA SER A 157 -5.76 -7.48 -10.55
C SER A 157 -5.07 -8.58 -9.70
N HIS A 158 -5.80 -9.40 -8.94
CA HIS A 158 -5.26 -10.37 -7.97
C HIS A 158 -4.13 -11.25 -8.51
N SER A 159 -4.15 -11.57 -9.79
CA SER A 159 -3.11 -12.38 -10.45
C SER A 159 -1.81 -11.61 -10.75
N ARG A 160 -1.76 -10.31 -10.47
CA ARG A 160 -0.64 -9.40 -10.77
C ARG A 160 -0.26 -8.48 -9.62
N CYS A 161 -1.26 -7.95 -8.89
CA CYS A 161 -1.01 -7.06 -7.76
C CYS A 161 -0.28 -7.79 -6.64
N THR A 162 0.55 -7.05 -5.92
CA THR A 162 1.34 -7.58 -4.81
C THR A 162 0.77 -7.17 -3.47
N ILE A 163 1.12 -7.89 -2.41
CA ILE A 163 0.68 -7.58 -1.05
C ILE A 163 1.10 -6.15 -0.64
N GLY A 164 2.34 -5.73 -0.93
CA GLY A 164 2.77 -4.35 -0.70
C GLY A 164 1.95 -3.32 -1.47
N GLY A 165 1.58 -3.63 -2.72
CA GLY A 165 0.67 -2.80 -3.52
C GLY A 165 -0.73 -2.74 -2.92
N ASN A 166 -1.27 -3.88 -2.45
CA ASN A 166 -2.57 -3.91 -1.78
C ASN A 166 -2.57 -3.09 -0.48
N VAL A 167 -1.48 -3.14 0.29
CA VAL A 167 -1.30 -2.31 1.49
C VAL A 167 -1.23 -0.83 1.11
N GLY A 168 -0.41 -0.46 0.12
CA GLY A 168 -0.28 0.93 -0.33
C GLY A 168 -1.60 1.53 -0.77
N ASN A 169 -2.38 0.80 -1.57
CA ASN A 169 -3.63 1.25 -2.17
C ASN A 169 -4.88 1.03 -1.29
N ASN A 170 -4.78 0.34 -0.16
CA ASN A 170 -5.92 -0.18 0.60
C ASN A 170 -6.89 -0.98 -0.28
N SER A 171 -6.34 -1.89 -1.08
CA SER A 171 -7.09 -2.59 -2.12
C SER A 171 -8.28 -3.38 -1.57
N CYS A 172 -9.34 -3.40 -2.33
CA CYS A 172 -10.48 -4.29 -2.17
C CYS A 172 -10.95 -4.74 -3.57
N GLY A 173 -11.98 -5.54 -3.66
CA GLY A 173 -12.52 -6.02 -4.94
C GLY A 173 -13.98 -6.43 -4.83
N VAL A 174 -14.56 -6.88 -5.93
CA VAL A 174 -15.97 -7.28 -5.98
C VAL A 174 -16.26 -8.41 -5.00
N HIS A 175 -15.38 -9.42 -4.94
CA HIS A 175 -15.55 -10.57 -4.04
C HIS A 175 -15.11 -10.26 -2.60
N SER A 176 -14.51 -9.11 -2.35
CA SER A 176 -14.06 -8.70 -1.00
C SER A 176 -15.24 -8.56 -0.01
N VAL A 177 -16.46 -8.44 -0.49
CA VAL A 177 -17.67 -8.47 0.36
C VAL A 177 -17.73 -9.76 1.19
N GLN A 178 -17.19 -10.87 0.71
CA GLN A 178 -17.10 -12.12 1.47
C GLN A 178 -16.27 -11.96 2.74
N ALA A 179 -15.24 -11.13 2.70
CA ALA A 179 -14.45 -10.82 3.88
C ALA A 179 -15.25 -10.06 4.97
N ALA A 180 -16.30 -9.33 4.59
CA ALA A 180 -17.21 -8.73 5.55
C ALA A 180 -18.14 -9.75 6.21
N PHE A 181 -18.49 -10.86 5.52
CA PHE A 181 -19.31 -11.93 6.10
C PHE A 181 -18.52 -12.91 6.97
N TYR A 182 -17.27 -13.20 6.62
CA TYR A 182 -16.47 -14.26 7.26
C TYR A 182 -15.22 -13.73 7.96
N GLY A 183 -15.01 -12.44 7.94
CA GLY A 183 -13.82 -11.78 8.48
C GLY A 183 -14.06 -10.34 8.90
N PRO A 184 -12.99 -9.56 9.11
CA PRO A 184 -13.07 -8.23 9.72
C PRO A 184 -13.60 -7.14 8.77
N GLY A 185 -13.63 -7.37 7.46
CA GLY A 185 -14.09 -6.38 6.48
C GLY A 185 -13.48 -6.56 5.09
N PRO A 186 -13.96 -5.79 4.09
CA PRO A 186 -13.60 -6.00 2.68
C PRO A 186 -12.26 -5.39 2.28
N ARG A 187 -11.71 -4.44 3.04
CA ARG A 187 -10.51 -3.68 2.68
C ARG A 187 -9.23 -4.37 3.14
N THR A 188 -8.11 -4.05 2.52
CA THR A 188 -6.79 -4.51 2.99
C THR A 188 -6.51 -4.06 4.42
N SER A 189 -6.88 -2.82 4.80
CA SER A 189 -6.74 -2.32 6.16
C SER A 189 -7.48 -3.18 7.19
N ASP A 190 -8.68 -3.65 6.88
CA ASP A 190 -9.45 -4.52 7.78
C ASP A 190 -8.75 -5.86 8.03
N ASN A 191 -8.00 -6.34 7.04
CA ASN A 191 -7.31 -7.62 7.05
C ASN A 191 -5.80 -7.50 7.35
N THR A 192 -5.33 -6.36 7.83
CA THR A 192 -3.95 -6.14 8.27
C THR A 192 -3.85 -6.27 9.79
N GLU A 193 -2.94 -7.12 10.27
CA GLU A 193 -2.63 -7.32 11.69
C GLU A 193 -1.44 -6.47 12.13
N ALA A 194 -0.35 -6.52 11.37
CA ALA A 194 0.87 -5.77 11.66
C ALA A 194 1.65 -5.48 10.38
N LEU A 195 2.48 -4.44 10.42
CA LEU A 195 3.41 -4.09 9.35
C LEU A 195 4.81 -3.88 9.91
N GLU A 196 5.82 -4.43 9.27
CA GLU A 196 7.19 -3.96 9.44
C GLU A 196 7.43 -2.83 8.46
N ILE A 197 7.87 -1.69 8.97
CA ILE A 197 8.04 -0.46 8.18
C ILE A 197 9.45 0.09 8.29
N LEU A 198 9.83 0.83 7.25
CA LEU A 198 11.04 1.63 7.19
C LEU A 198 10.67 3.08 6.86
N THR A 199 11.00 4.01 7.73
CA THR A 199 10.83 5.44 7.46
C THR A 199 11.95 5.95 6.55
N TYR A 200 11.72 7.09 5.87
CA TYR A 200 12.71 7.69 4.98
C TYR A 200 14.03 8.08 5.68
N ASP A 201 13.96 8.38 6.98
CA ASP A 201 15.12 8.68 7.82
C ASP A 201 15.76 7.44 8.48
N GLY A 202 15.38 6.23 8.04
CA GLY A 202 16.04 4.97 8.37
C GLY A 202 15.52 4.26 9.61
N ALA A 203 14.47 4.74 10.29
CA ALA A 203 13.91 4.02 11.41
C ALA A 203 13.11 2.80 10.93
N ARG A 204 13.45 1.61 11.44
CA ARG A 204 12.82 0.32 11.12
C ARG A 204 12.18 -0.26 12.37
N PHE A 205 10.87 -0.55 12.31
CA PHE A 205 10.13 -1.14 13.43
C PHE A 205 8.80 -1.71 13.00
N TRP A 206 8.24 -2.56 13.84
CA TRP A 206 6.88 -3.07 13.69
C TRP A 206 5.87 -2.10 14.26
N VAL A 207 4.73 -1.99 13.56
CA VAL A 207 3.49 -1.37 14.00
C VAL A 207 2.37 -2.41 13.94
N GLY A 208 1.43 -2.36 14.88
CA GLY A 208 0.41 -3.39 15.00
C GLY A 208 -0.98 -2.83 15.23
N VAL A 209 -1.85 -3.72 15.69
CA VAL A 209 -3.20 -3.43 16.16
C VAL A 209 -3.20 -3.23 17.68
N ASP A 210 -4.26 -2.57 18.19
CA ASP A 210 -4.54 -2.42 19.62
C ASP A 210 -3.38 -1.79 20.43
N GLU A 211 -2.71 -0.81 19.85
CA GLU A 211 -1.55 -0.14 20.48
C GLU A 211 -1.98 0.93 21.51
N GLU A 212 -3.28 1.26 21.61
CA GLU A 212 -3.79 2.27 22.56
C GLU A 212 -3.40 1.96 24.00
N GLN A 213 -3.55 0.72 24.43
CA GLN A 213 -3.25 0.29 25.80
C GLN A 213 -1.75 0.33 26.15
N HIS A 214 -0.87 0.35 25.15
CA HIS A 214 0.59 0.40 25.30
C HIS A 214 1.19 1.73 24.86
N LEU A 215 0.35 2.71 24.48
CA LEU A 215 0.80 3.96 23.86
C LEU A 215 1.77 4.74 24.74
N ASP A 216 1.49 4.84 26.05
CA ASP A 216 2.37 5.55 27.00
C ASP A 216 3.70 4.80 27.16
N GLU A 217 3.71 3.47 27.17
CA GLU A 217 4.93 2.65 27.25
C GLU A 217 5.78 2.81 25.99
N ILE A 218 5.15 2.81 24.81
CA ILE A 218 5.83 3.03 23.53
C ILE A 218 6.49 4.40 23.49
N ILE A 219 5.78 5.43 23.95
CA ILE A 219 6.31 6.79 23.97
C ILE A 219 7.42 6.95 25.03
N ALA A 220 7.26 6.33 26.20
CA ALA A 220 8.28 6.38 27.27
C ALA A 220 9.57 5.63 26.90
N ALA A 221 9.49 4.64 26.00
CA ALA A 221 10.67 3.90 25.53
C ALA A 221 11.69 4.77 24.77
N GLY A 222 11.26 5.93 24.26
CA GLY A 222 12.13 6.87 23.55
C GLY A 222 12.53 6.42 22.14
N GLY A 223 13.39 7.19 21.49
CA GLY A 223 13.83 6.95 20.12
C GLY A 223 12.80 7.34 19.05
N ARG A 224 13.13 7.04 17.80
CA ARG A 224 12.34 7.53 16.65
C ARG A 224 10.90 6.99 16.61
N LYS A 225 10.68 5.73 16.99
CA LYS A 225 9.33 5.17 17.12
C LYS A 225 8.49 6.00 18.10
N ALA A 226 9.02 6.25 19.29
CA ALA A 226 8.34 7.04 20.33
C ALA A 226 7.99 8.45 19.85
N GLU A 227 8.90 9.13 19.15
CA GLU A 227 8.64 10.46 18.58
C GLU A 227 7.48 10.44 17.58
N ILE A 228 7.43 9.43 16.70
CA ILE A 228 6.36 9.26 15.72
C ILE A 228 5.03 9.03 16.45
N TYR A 229 5.00 8.13 17.43
CA TYR A 229 3.79 7.80 18.17
C TYR A 229 3.28 9.00 18.99
N ALA A 230 4.17 9.77 19.60
CA ALA A 230 3.80 11.02 20.31
C ALA A 230 3.14 12.02 19.35
N LYS A 231 3.66 12.18 18.13
CA LYS A 231 3.07 13.07 17.11
C LYS A 231 1.73 12.55 16.58
N LEU A 232 1.59 11.23 16.38
CA LEU A 232 0.32 10.64 15.96
C LEU A 232 -0.74 10.79 17.05
N ARG A 233 -0.37 10.64 18.33
CA ARG A 233 -1.25 10.92 19.47
C ARG A 233 -1.69 12.39 19.50
N ASP A 234 -0.74 13.33 19.38
CA ASP A 234 -1.06 14.77 19.34
C ASP A 234 -2.00 15.12 18.17
N LEU A 235 -1.76 14.53 16.99
CA LEU A 235 -2.63 14.70 15.84
C LEU A 235 -4.04 14.18 16.14
N ARG A 236 -4.15 12.95 16.65
CA ARG A 236 -5.44 12.35 17.04
C ARG A 236 -6.16 13.23 18.05
N ASP A 237 -5.50 13.59 19.14
CA ASP A 237 -6.12 14.33 20.25
C ASP A 237 -6.61 15.71 19.80
N ARG A 238 -5.87 16.35 18.89
CA ARG A 238 -6.21 17.66 18.34
C ARG A 238 -7.40 17.62 17.38
N TYR A 239 -7.52 16.57 16.57
CA TYR A 239 -8.47 16.49 15.47
C TYR A 239 -9.49 15.36 15.59
N ALA A 240 -9.64 14.75 16.80
CA ALA A 240 -10.50 13.59 16.98
C ALA A 240 -11.95 13.83 16.54
N ASP A 241 -12.52 14.99 16.86
CA ASP A 241 -13.91 15.30 16.49
C ASP A 241 -14.06 15.60 15.00
N ASP A 242 -13.08 16.27 14.39
CA ASP A 242 -13.05 16.50 12.95
C ASP A 242 -12.90 15.17 12.18
N ILE A 243 -12.08 14.25 12.69
CA ILE A 243 -11.90 12.93 12.12
C ILE A 243 -13.23 12.15 12.21
N ARG A 244 -13.90 12.12 13.36
CA ARG A 244 -15.20 11.43 13.51
C ARG A 244 -16.27 12.01 12.59
N ALA A 245 -16.30 13.33 12.43
CA ALA A 245 -17.26 14.01 11.58
C ALA A 245 -16.96 13.85 10.08
N GLY A 246 -15.68 13.75 9.72
CA GLY A 246 -15.23 13.73 8.31
C GLY A 246 -15.15 12.34 7.68
N TYR A 247 -15.15 11.28 8.49
CA TYR A 247 -15.06 9.91 7.97
C TYR A 247 -16.43 9.23 7.99
N PRO A 248 -16.94 8.78 6.82
CA PRO A 248 -18.20 8.02 6.78
C PRO A 248 -18.06 6.70 7.53
N SER A 249 -19.14 6.26 8.15
CA SER A 249 -19.18 4.96 8.83
C SER A 249 -19.03 3.80 7.83
N VAL A 250 -18.68 2.62 8.32
CA VAL A 250 -18.58 1.41 7.49
C VAL A 250 -19.96 1.00 6.95
N GLU A 251 -21.03 1.30 7.67
CA GLU A 251 -22.40 1.07 7.24
C GLU A 251 -22.78 1.97 6.07
N GLU A 252 -22.33 3.23 6.09
CA GLU A 252 -22.58 4.19 5.00
C GLU A 252 -21.71 3.91 3.79
N LEU A 253 -20.43 3.57 3.99
CA LEU A 253 -19.47 3.32 2.93
C LEU A 253 -18.52 2.16 3.25
N PRO A 254 -18.98 0.89 3.07
CA PRO A 254 -18.20 -0.30 3.44
C PRO A 254 -16.84 -0.41 2.75
N ARG A 255 -16.70 0.20 1.58
CA ARG A 255 -15.49 0.12 0.74
C ARG A 255 -14.78 1.47 0.63
N ARG A 256 -14.73 2.24 1.70
CA ARG A 256 -13.93 3.46 1.73
C ARG A 256 -12.43 3.12 1.64
N VAL A 257 -11.79 3.49 0.54
CA VAL A 257 -10.37 3.18 0.26
C VAL A 257 -9.56 4.43 -0.10
N SER A 258 -10.19 5.60 -0.18
CA SER A 258 -9.54 6.85 -0.57
C SER A 258 -8.95 7.58 0.63
N GLY A 259 -7.75 8.11 0.48
CA GLY A 259 -7.07 8.93 1.48
C GLY A 259 -6.50 8.13 2.65
N TYR A 260 -5.95 8.84 3.61
CA TYR A 260 -5.36 8.26 4.81
C TYR A 260 -6.44 7.79 5.78
N ASN A 261 -6.24 6.66 6.43
CA ASN A 261 -7.16 6.11 7.43
C ASN A 261 -6.89 6.72 8.82
N LEU A 262 -7.04 8.04 8.98
CA LEU A 262 -6.78 8.71 10.26
C LEU A 262 -7.77 8.28 11.35
N ASP A 263 -8.96 7.82 10.99
CA ASP A 263 -9.94 7.26 11.91
C ASP A 263 -9.47 6.01 12.64
N GLU A 264 -8.52 5.26 12.06
CA GLU A 264 -7.91 4.10 12.72
C GLU A 264 -6.98 4.47 13.89
N LEU A 265 -6.64 5.77 14.03
CA LEU A 265 -5.89 6.27 15.19
C LEU A 265 -6.80 6.64 16.38
N LEU A 266 -8.12 6.64 16.22
CA LEU A 266 -9.03 6.95 17.30
C LEU A 266 -8.98 5.88 18.41
N PRO A 267 -9.20 6.24 19.68
CA PRO A 267 -9.17 5.29 20.81
C PRO A 267 -10.12 4.12 20.63
N GLU A 268 -11.32 4.39 20.12
CA GLU A 268 -12.35 3.37 19.83
C GLU A 268 -11.96 2.38 18.72
N LYS A 269 -10.89 2.69 17.96
CA LYS A 269 -10.27 1.80 16.97
C LYS A 269 -8.96 1.18 17.48
N GLY A 270 -8.56 1.44 18.74
CA GLY A 270 -7.38 0.87 19.39
C GLY A 270 -6.05 1.51 19.00
N PHE A 271 -6.05 2.75 18.48
CA PHE A 271 -4.86 3.44 17.98
C PHE A 271 -4.07 2.57 16.99
N ASN A 272 -4.72 2.15 15.94
CA ASN A 272 -4.22 1.13 15.03
C ASN A 272 -3.30 1.72 13.95
N VAL A 273 -2.02 1.84 14.25
CA VAL A 273 -1.04 2.46 13.34
C VAL A 273 -0.83 1.61 12.08
N ALA A 274 -0.91 0.28 12.18
CA ALA A 274 -0.81 -0.57 10.99
C ALA A 274 -1.93 -0.27 9.99
N ARG A 275 -3.19 -0.21 10.46
CA ARG A 275 -4.34 0.10 9.60
C ARG A 275 -4.34 1.54 9.11
N ALA A 276 -3.84 2.49 9.92
CA ALA A 276 -3.69 3.88 9.52
C ALA A 276 -2.69 4.07 8.37
N LEU A 277 -1.66 3.22 8.29
CA LEU A 277 -0.67 3.23 7.22
C LEU A 277 -1.15 2.55 5.93
N VAL A 278 -2.15 1.68 6.00
CA VAL A 278 -2.74 1.09 4.80
C VAL A 278 -3.51 2.15 4.02
N GLY A 279 -3.22 2.29 2.73
CA GLY A 279 -3.83 3.33 1.87
C GLY A 279 -3.04 4.64 1.82
N THR A 280 -1.82 4.67 2.36
CA THR A 280 -0.96 5.87 2.30
C THR A 280 -0.11 5.95 1.03
N GLU A 281 -0.23 4.99 0.12
CA GLU A 281 0.46 4.93 -1.17
C GLU A 281 1.99 5.08 -1.06
N GLY A 282 2.57 4.57 0.04
CA GLY A 282 4.00 4.67 0.31
C GLY A 282 4.50 6.07 0.68
N THR A 283 3.61 7.04 0.92
CA THR A 283 3.99 8.42 1.23
C THR A 283 4.49 8.61 2.67
N CYS A 284 4.15 7.69 3.58
CA CYS A 284 4.55 7.77 4.99
C CYS A 284 5.73 6.85 5.33
N ALA A 285 5.75 5.64 4.77
CA ALA A 285 6.78 4.64 5.05
C ALA A 285 6.87 3.62 3.92
N THR A 286 8.01 2.92 3.84
CA THR A 286 8.19 1.73 3.01
C THR A 286 7.80 0.49 3.83
N VAL A 287 6.91 -0.34 3.30
CA VAL A 287 6.51 -1.60 3.93
C VAL A 287 7.53 -2.69 3.60
N LEU A 288 8.05 -3.35 4.62
CA LEU A 288 9.03 -4.43 4.50
C LEU A 288 8.39 -5.81 4.63
N GLN A 289 7.39 -5.94 5.52
CA GLN A 289 6.58 -7.14 5.70
C GLN A 289 5.18 -6.78 6.15
N ALA A 290 4.21 -7.64 5.84
CA ALA A 290 2.83 -7.48 6.28
C ALA A 290 2.34 -8.79 6.91
N THR A 291 1.84 -8.73 8.15
CA THR A 291 1.09 -9.80 8.78
C THR A 291 -0.38 -9.58 8.49
N LEU A 292 -1.00 -10.56 7.86
CA LEU A 292 -2.34 -10.48 7.28
C LEU A 292 -3.29 -11.46 7.97
N LYS A 293 -4.52 -11.03 8.15
CA LYS A 293 -5.64 -11.87 8.62
C LYS A 293 -6.21 -12.66 7.46
N LEU A 294 -6.45 -13.94 7.70
CA LEU A 294 -7.05 -14.85 6.74
C LEU A 294 -8.49 -15.16 7.13
N ILE A 295 -9.32 -15.44 6.15
CA ILE A 295 -10.71 -15.85 6.34
C ILE A 295 -10.93 -17.26 5.80
N PRO A 296 -11.99 -17.97 6.22
CA PRO A 296 -12.36 -19.24 5.61
C PRO A 296 -12.60 -19.08 4.11
N GLY A 297 -11.99 -19.95 3.31
CA GLY A 297 -12.15 -19.93 1.86
C GLY A 297 -13.45 -20.60 1.44
N LEU A 298 -14.14 -20.04 0.45
CA LEU A 298 -15.30 -20.63 -0.18
C LEU A 298 -14.84 -21.40 -1.44
N PHE A 299 -14.67 -22.70 -1.30
CA PHE A 299 -14.14 -23.55 -2.38
C PHE A 299 -15.23 -24.21 -3.25
N GLN A 300 -16.50 -24.15 -2.80
CA GLN A 300 -17.62 -24.64 -3.60
C GLN A 300 -18.25 -23.47 -4.34
N ARG A 301 -18.35 -23.60 -5.65
CA ARG A 301 -18.92 -22.57 -6.53
C ARG A 301 -20.08 -23.16 -7.31
N THR A 302 -21.19 -22.43 -7.35
CA THR A 302 -22.36 -22.77 -8.17
C THR A 302 -22.59 -21.64 -9.15
N LEU A 303 -22.72 -21.96 -10.42
CA LEU A 303 -23.14 -21.01 -11.45
C LEU A 303 -24.66 -21.11 -11.63
N VAL A 304 -25.35 -19.99 -11.45
CA VAL A 304 -26.78 -19.86 -11.71
C VAL A 304 -26.96 -18.94 -12.92
N LEU A 305 -27.65 -19.44 -13.96
CA LEU A 305 -28.02 -18.64 -15.11
C LEU A 305 -29.50 -18.29 -14.99
N VAL A 306 -29.81 -17.01 -14.98
CA VAL A 306 -31.18 -16.49 -14.96
C VAL A 306 -31.41 -15.70 -16.24
N GLN A 307 -32.48 -16.07 -16.98
CA GLN A 307 -32.84 -15.39 -18.20
C GLN A 307 -33.97 -14.39 -17.93
N TYR A 308 -33.90 -13.24 -18.55
CA TYR A 308 -34.89 -12.17 -18.52
C TYR A 308 -35.25 -11.78 -19.95
N ASP A 309 -36.47 -11.26 -20.13
CA ASP A 309 -36.94 -10.81 -21.45
C ASP A 309 -36.31 -9.45 -21.82
N ASP A 310 -35.97 -8.63 -20.81
CA ASP A 310 -35.22 -7.39 -21.04
C ASP A 310 -34.22 -7.07 -19.93
N ILE A 311 -33.37 -6.07 -20.19
CA ILE A 311 -32.28 -5.67 -19.30
C ILE A 311 -32.79 -4.92 -18.04
N VAL A 312 -33.93 -4.28 -18.12
CA VAL A 312 -34.52 -3.50 -17.01
C VAL A 312 -35.02 -4.49 -15.95
N ASP A 313 -35.68 -5.56 -16.38
CA ASP A 313 -36.14 -6.63 -15.49
C ASP A 313 -34.96 -7.33 -14.81
N ALA A 314 -33.88 -7.61 -15.56
CA ALA A 314 -32.66 -8.16 -15.01
C ALA A 314 -32.06 -7.24 -13.93
N ALA A 315 -31.93 -5.95 -14.19
CA ALA A 315 -31.40 -4.97 -13.28
C ALA A 315 -32.27 -4.81 -12.02
N THR A 316 -33.59 -4.80 -12.18
CA THR A 316 -34.56 -4.67 -11.07
C THR A 316 -34.51 -5.89 -10.14
N HIS A 317 -34.28 -7.09 -10.70
CA HIS A 317 -34.17 -8.32 -9.89
C HIS A 317 -32.93 -8.34 -8.97
N ILE A 318 -31.84 -7.63 -9.35
CA ILE A 318 -30.62 -7.60 -8.56
C ILE A 318 -30.75 -6.73 -7.31
N LEU A 319 -31.65 -5.75 -7.32
CA LEU A 319 -31.91 -4.85 -6.19
C LEU A 319 -32.81 -5.52 -5.15
#